data_90ecb2d824cdd19fd02f96bcba3b8607
#
_entry.id   90ecb2d824cdd19fd02f96bcba3b8607
#
_cell.length_a   1.000
_cell.length_b   1.000
_cell.length_c   1.000
_cell.angle_alpha   90.00
_cell.angle_beta   90.00
_cell.angle_gamma   90.00
#
_symmetry.space_group_name_H-M   'P 1'
#
loop_
_entity.id
_entity.type
_entity.pdbx_description
1 polymer ?
#
loop_
_entity_poly.entity_id
_entity_poly.type
_entity_poly.pdbx_seq_one_letter_code
_entity_poly.pdbx_strand_id
1 'polypeptide(L)'
;MEIIRQYGINDNKRKLYNLTQTQDLALTELVGQRIEIKSYVLYGTMNSEGNPVQVLKLELDDGKIAVTTSAAFIRGFCDFLDVMGSDEMTECEITQRLSKQGRKYIAFKA
;
A
#
# COMPACT_ATOMS: atom_id res chain seq x y z
N MET A 1 2.46 16.58 0.68
CA MET A 1 2.52 15.16 0.25
C MET A 1 3.83 14.91 -0.48
N GLU A 2 4.52 13.87 -0.11
CA GLU A 2 5.80 13.50 -0.71
C GLU A 2 5.69 12.09 -1.28
N ILE A 3 5.92 11.92 -2.57
CA ILE A 3 5.89 10.61 -3.22
C ILE A 3 7.19 9.87 -2.91
N ILE A 4 7.07 8.69 -2.34
CA ILE A 4 8.21 7.84 -1.95
C ILE A 4 8.48 6.79 -3.03
N ARG A 5 7.43 6.07 -3.46
CA ARG A 5 7.49 5.06 -4.54
C ARG A 5 6.20 5.07 -5.31
N GLN A 6 6.27 4.68 -6.58
CA GLN A 6 5.08 4.53 -7.41
C GLN A 6 5.33 3.55 -8.55
N TYR A 7 4.24 2.97 -9.05
CA TYR A 7 4.29 2.03 -10.17
C TYR A 7 2.98 2.11 -10.95
N GLY A 8 3.06 2.00 -12.27
CA GLY A 8 1.88 1.98 -13.13
C GLY A 8 1.23 3.34 -13.34
N ILE A 9 1.86 4.41 -12.90
CA ILE A 9 1.35 5.79 -13.04
C ILE A 9 1.77 6.39 -14.39
N ASN A 10 2.99 6.08 -14.88
CA ASN A 10 3.50 6.48 -16.19
C ASN A 10 3.43 8.00 -16.44
N ASP A 11 3.83 8.80 -15.45
CA ASP A 11 3.79 10.27 -15.48
C ASP A 11 2.39 10.87 -15.70
N ASN A 12 1.34 10.06 -15.50
CA ASN A 12 -0.04 10.53 -15.61
C ASN A 12 -0.45 11.22 -14.31
N LYS A 13 -0.35 12.55 -14.29
CA LYS A 13 -0.63 13.33 -13.09
C LYS A 13 -2.10 13.23 -12.63
N ARG A 14 -3.03 13.08 -13.57
CA ARG A 14 -4.45 12.91 -13.21
C ARG A 14 -4.69 11.58 -12.54
N LYS A 15 -4.05 10.53 -13.03
CA LYS A 15 -4.13 9.20 -12.42
C LYS A 15 -3.52 9.23 -11.00
N LEU A 16 -2.38 9.87 -10.84
CA LEU A 16 -1.73 10.02 -9.54
C LEU A 16 -2.64 10.78 -8.57
N TYR A 17 -3.21 11.90 -9.01
CA TYR A 17 -4.14 12.67 -8.19
C TYR A 17 -5.32 11.82 -7.74
N ASN A 18 -5.98 11.14 -8.67
CA ASN A 18 -7.15 10.32 -8.36
C ASN A 18 -6.80 9.20 -7.38
N LEU A 19 -5.66 8.55 -7.57
CA LEU A 19 -5.20 7.49 -6.68
C LEU A 19 -4.95 7.99 -5.26
N THR A 20 -4.39 9.19 -5.10
CA THR A 20 -4.13 9.76 -3.78
C THR A 20 -5.40 10.29 -3.10
N GLN A 21 -6.44 10.64 -3.86
CA GLN A 21 -7.68 11.23 -3.32
C GLN A 21 -8.80 10.22 -3.10
N THR A 22 -8.67 9.01 -3.65
CA THR A 22 -9.73 7.99 -3.60
C THR A 22 -9.31 6.86 -2.67
N GLN A 23 -10.26 6.34 -1.90
CA GLN A 23 -10.08 5.09 -1.17
C GLN A 23 -11.44 4.40 -1.07
N ASP A 24 -11.51 3.18 -1.59
CA ASP A 24 -12.75 2.41 -1.62
C ASP A 24 -12.83 1.43 -0.47
N LEU A 25 -11.68 0.91 -0.01
CA LEU A 25 -11.63 -0.03 1.10
C LEU A 25 -10.29 0.03 1.82
N ALA A 26 -10.30 -0.42 3.07
CA ALA A 26 -9.06 -0.59 3.83
C ALA A 26 -8.43 -1.94 3.47
N LEU A 27 -7.11 -1.99 3.42
CA LEU A 27 -6.41 -3.22 3.07
C LEU A 27 -6.69 -4.36 4.08
N THR A 28 -7.01 -4.02 5.31
CA THR A 28 -7.40 -4.99 6.34
C THR A 28 -8.64 -5.80 5.96
N GLU A 29 -9.49 -5.28 5.08
CA GLU A 29 -10.66 -6.01 4.59
C GLU A 29 -10.31 -7.16 3.65
N LEU A 30 -9.07 -7.20 3.17
CA LEU A 30 -8.59 -8.21 2.22
C LEU A 30 -7.65 -9.24 2.85
N VAL A 31 -7.63 -9.31 4.18
CA VAL A 31 -6.81 -10.29 4.91
C VAL A 31 -7.13 -11.72 4.43
N GLY A 32 -6.07 -12.49 4.19
CA GLY A 32 -6.17 -13.86 3.69
C GLY A 32 -6.33 -13.98 2.19
N GLN A 33 -6.38 -12.86 1.47
CA GLN A 33 -6.56 -12.86 0.03
C GLN A 33 -5.25 -12.52 -0.69
N ARG A 34 -5.11 -13.10 -1.87
CA ARG A 34 -4.07 -12.70 -2.83
C ARG A 34 -4.71 -11.68 -3.77
N ILE A 35 -4.07 -10.53 -3.90
CA ILE A 35 -4.60 -9.43 -4.71
C ILE A 35 -3.72 -9.17 -5.93
N GLU A 36 -4.35 -8.73 -7.02
CA GLU A 36 -3.67 -8.26 -8.22
C GLU A 36 -3.68 -6.74 -8.24
N ILE A 37 -2.54 -6.15 -8.55
CA ILE A 37 -2.29 -4.71 -8.45
C ILE A 37 -1.98 -4.15 -9.83
N LYS A 38 -2.73 -3.13 -10.25
CA LYS A 38 -2.48 -2.40 -11.50
C LYS A 38 -1.49 -1.26 -11.31
N SER A 39 -1.61 -0.57 -10.20
CA SER A 39 -0.75 0.57 -9.89
C SER A 39 -0.74 0.80 -8.39
N TYR A 40 0.26 1.52 -7.90
CA TYR A 40 0.28 1.94 -6.51
C TYR A 40 1.04 3.25 -6.37
N VAL A 41 0.79 3.91 -5.25
CA VAL A 41 1.58 5.03 -4.78
C VAL A 41 1.80 4.90 -3.27
N LEU A 42 3.05 5.06 -2.86
CA LEU A 42 3.44 5.19 -1.45
C LEU A 42 3.87 6.63 -1.24
N TYR A 43 3.24 7.33 -0.32
CA TYR A 43 3.55 8.73 -0.07
C TYR A 43 3.55 9.05 1.41
N GLY A 44 4.29 10.11 1.75
CA GLY A 44 4.32 10.66 3.10
C GLY A 44 3.37 11.85 3.19
N THR A 45 2.70 11.97 4.32
CA THR A 45 1.81 13.09 4.61
C THR A 45 1.74 13.30 6.13
N MET A 46 0.97 14.27 6.58
CA MET A 46 0.71 14.50 7.99
C MET A 46 -0.69 13.99 8.33
N ASN A 47 -0.82 13.36 9.50
CA ASN A 47 -2.14 12.99 10.01
C ASN A 47 -2.82 14.21 10.64
N SER A 48 -4.03 14.03 11.17
CA SER A 48 -4.81 15.11 11.79
C SER A 48 -4.11 15.72 13.01
N GLU A 49 -3.19 15.01 13.65
CA GLU A 49 -2.43 15.47 14.80
C GLU A 49 -1.11 16.15 14.42
N GLY A 50 -0.82 16.26 13.11
CA GLY A 50 0.41 16.86 12.60
C GLY A 50 1.62 15.95 12.63
N ASN A 51 1.43 14.64 12.86
CA ASN A 51 2.52 13.67 12.86
C ASN A 51 2.74 13.10 11.45
N PRO A 52 4.00 12.85 11.03
CA PRO A 52 4.25 12.26 9.73
C PRO A 52 3.79 10.81 9.67
N VAL A 53 3.10 10.45 8.59
CA VAL A 53 2.66 9.08 8.32
C VAL A 53 2.93 8.71 6.87
N GLN A 54 3.13 7.43 6.61
CA GLN A 54 3.19 6.90 5.26
C GLN A 54 1.87 6.26 4.90
N VAL A 55 1.42 6.51 3.68
CA VAL A 55 0.16 5.96 3.15
C VAL A 55 0.48 5.19 1.88
N LEU A 56 0.01 3.95 1.81
CA LEU A 56 0.12 3.12 0.61
C LEU A 56 -1.27 2.95 0.03
N LYS A 57 -1.43 3.32 -1.23
CA LYS A 57 -2.67 3.13 -1.99
C LYS A 57 -2.41 2.21 -3.17
N LEU A 58 -3.24 1.18 -3.29
CA LEU A 58 -3.13 0.16 -4.32
C LEU A 58 -4.38 0.20 -5.20
N GLU A 59 -4.18 0.37 -6.50
CA GLU A 59 -5.27 0.18 -7.46
C GLU A 59 -5.33 -1.30 -7.81
N LEU A 60 -6.44 -1.95 -7.51
CA LEU A 60 -6.66 -3.36 -7.76
C LEU A 60 -7.12 -3.61 -9.19
N ASP A 61 -7.13 -4.87 -9.62
CA ASP A 61 -7.53 -5.25 -10.98
C ASP A 61 -8.98 -4.93 -11.30
N ASP A 62 -9.86 -4.85 -10.29
CA ASP A 62 -11.26 -4.45 -10.45
C ASP A 62 -11.47 -2.93 -10.45
N GLY A 63 -10.39 -2.15 -10.32
CA GLY A 63 -10.42 -0.69 -10.29
C GLY A 63 -10.64 -0.08 -8.92
N LYS A 64 -10.89 -0.87 -7.88
CA LYS A 64 -11.02 -0.36 -6.52
C LYS A 64 -9.66 0.02 -5.94
N ILE A 65 -9.66 1.02 -5.08
CA ILE A 65 -8.45 1.52 -4.44
C ILE A 65 -8.47 1.13 -2.97
N ALA A 66 -7.49 0.31 -2.57
CA ALA A 66 -7.29 -0.12 -1.20
C ALA A 66 -6.21 0.73 -0.54
N VAL A 67 -6.38 1.02 0.73
CA VAL A 67 -5.47 1.90 1.48
C VAL A 67 -4.97 1.21 2.74
N THR A 68 -3.71 1.46 3.08
CA THR A 68 -3.16 1.09 4.38
C THR A 68 -2.14 2.12 4.86
N THR A 69 -2.07 2.29 6.17
CA THR A 69 -1.00 3.02 6.85
C THR A 69 -0.19 2.10 7.75
N SER A 70 -0.41 0.79 7.66
CA SER A 70 0.29 -0.21 8.47
C SER A 70 1.79 -0.18 8.20
N ALA A 71 2.58 0.20 9.20
CA ALA A 71 4.03 0.24 9.08
C ALA A 71 4.60 -1.15 8.77
N ALA A 72 4.06 -2.20 9.38
CA ALA A 72 4.52 -3.57 9.15
C ALA A 72 4.29 -4.02 7.71
N PHE A 73 3.09 -3.75 7.15
CA PHE A 73 2.79 -4.09 5.77
C PHE A 73 3.67 -3.30 4.80
N ILE A 74 3.76 -1.98 4.99
CA ILE A 74 4.55 -1.10 4.12
C ILE A 74 6.02 -1.52 4.12
N ARG A 75 6.57 -1.87 5.29
CA ARG A 75 7.96 -2.34 5.39
C ARG A 75 8.18 -3.60 4.57
N GLY A 76 7.32 -4.60 4.71
CA GLY A 76 7.44 -5.85 3.94
C GLY A 76 7.29 -5.61 2.44
N PHE A 77 6.36 -4.75 2.05
CA PHE A 77 6.15 -4.33 0.67
C PHE A 77 7.42 -3.71 0.09
N CYS A 78 8.03 -2.76 0.79
CA CYS A 78 9.25 -2.09 0.34
C CYS A 78 10.46 -3.02 0.34
N ASP A 79 10.61 -3.88 1.35
CA ASP A 79 11.71 -4.84 1.41
C ASP A 79 11.68 -5.79 0.21
N PHE A 80 10.49 -6.24 -0.17
CA PHE A 80 10.33 -7.08 -1.37
C PHE A 80 10.79 -6.33 -2.63
N LEU A 81 10.35 -5.08 -2.80
CA LEU A 81 10.76 -4.26 -3.95
C LEU A 81 12.28 -4.07 -3.99
N ASP A 82 12.89 -3.83 -2.83
CA ASP A 82 14.34 -3.66 -2.72
C ASP A 82 15.08 -4.94 -3.11
N VAL A 83 14.60 -6.11 -2.68
CA VAL A 83 15.18 -7.40 -3.05
C VAL A 83 15.07 -7.64 -4.55
N MET A 84 13.93 -7.29 -5.14
CA MET A 84 13.71 -7.44 -6.58
C MET A 84 14.44 -6.39 -7.42
N GLY A 85 14.88 -5.30 -6.80
CA GLY A 85 15.55 -4.21 -7.52
C GLY A 85 14.64 -3.44 -8.47
N SER A 86 13.35 -3.36 -8.17
CA SER A 86 12.34 -2.76 -9.03
C SER A 86 11.21 -2.19 -8.20
N ASP A 87 10.47 -1.22 -8.74
CA ASP A 87 9.24 -0.72 -8.13
C ASP A 87 8.00 -1.46 -8.63
N GLU A 88 8.17 -2.46 -9.49
CA GLU A 88 7.07 -3.22 -10.04
C GLU A 88 6.44 -4.14 -8.99
N MET A 89 5.14 -3.99 -8.77
CA MET A 89 4.36 -4.84 -7.87
C MET A 89 3.05 -5.19 -8.54
N THR A 90 2.92 -6.45 -8.98
CA THR A 90 1.74 -6.91 -9.72
C THR A 90 0.79 -7.76 -8.90
N GLU A 91 1.29 -8.40 -7.85
CA GLU A 91 0.45 -9.20 -6.95
C GLU A 91 1.14 -9.41 -5.61
N CYS A 92 0.33 -9.61 -4.57
CA CYS A 92 0.82 -10.00 -3.26
C CYS A 92 -0.33 -10.58 -2.44
N GLU A 93 0.01 -11.16 -1.30
CA GLU A 93 -0.97 -11.66 -0.35
C GLU A 93 -0.97 -10.82 0.92
N ILE A 94 -2.15 -10.56 1.47
CA ILE A 94 -2.31 -9.86 2.74
C ILE A 94 -2.53 -10.91 3.82
N THR A 95 -1.58 -11.04 4.74
CA THR A 95 -1.67 -11.98 5.85
C THR A 95 -1.96 -11.25 7.16
N GLN A 96 -2.46 -11.98 8.13
CA GLN A 96 -2.68 -11.45 9.47
C GLN A 96 -1.73 -12.15 10.44
N ARG A 97 -1.08 -11.36 11.30
CA ARG A 97 -0.16 -11.85 12.32
C ARG A 97 -0.54 -11.29 13.68
N LEU A 98 0.02 -11.90 14.71
CA LEU A 98 -0.13 -11.43 16.08
C LEU A 98 1.22 -10.89 16.58
N SER A 99 1.18 -9.72 17.22
CA SER A 99 2.35 -9.18 17.92
C SER A 99 2.58 -9.97 19.22
N LYS A 100 3.73 -9.69 19.88
CA LYS A 100 4.04 -10.29 21.17
C LYS A 100 3.00 -9.99 22.24
N GLN A 101 2.30 -8.85 22.11
CA GLN A 101 1.23 -8.45 23.01
C GLN A 101 -0.15 -9.00 22.59
N GLY A 102 -0.21 -9.85 21.57
CA GLY A 102 -1.46 -10.42 21.09
C GLY A 102 -2.28 -9.51 20.19
N ARG A 103 -1.73 -8.38 19.73
CA ARG A 103 -2.44 -7.47 18.82
C ARG A 103 -2.35 -8.00 17.39
N LYS A 104 -3.46 -7.94 16.69
CA LYS A 104 -3.53 -8.32 15.27
C LYS A 104 -2.98 -7.20 14.40
N TYR A 105 -2.19 -7.56 13.39
CA TYR A 105 -1.72 -6.61 12.38
C TYR A 105 -1.61 -7.31 11.03
N ILE A 106 -1.68 -6.52 9.95
CA ILE A 106 -1.51 -7.07 8.59
C ILE A 106 -0.04 -7.09 8.23
N ALA A 107 0.34 -8.11 7.44
CA ALA A 107 1.70 -8.28 6.95
C ALA A 107 1.69 -8.62 5.47
N PHE A 108 2.75 -8.20 4.77
CA PHE A 108 2.96 -8.48 3.36
C PHE A 108 3.51 -9.88 3.18
N LYS A 109 3.02 -10.57 2.13
CA LYS A 109 3.60 -11.83 1.66
C LYS A 109 3.63 -11.80 0.12
N ALA A 110 4.78 -12.07 -0.43
CA ALA A 110 4.98 -12.06 -1.88
C ALA A 110 4.21 -13.17 -2.61
#